data_ba4ae5c1026525d505eeeab9164bc8ac
#
_entry.id   ba4ae5c1026525d505eeeab9164bc8ac
#
_cell.length_a   1.000
_cell.length_b   1.000
_cell.length_c   1.000
_cell.angle_alpha   90.00
_cell.angle_beta   90.00
_cell.angle_gamma   90.00
#
_symmetry.space_group_name_H-M   'P 1'
#
loop_
_entity.id
_entity.type
_entity.pdbx_description
1 polymer ?
#
loop_
_entity_poly.entity_id
_entity_poly.type
_entity_poly.pdbx_seq_one_letter_code
_entity_poly.pdbx_strand_id
1 'polypeptide(L)'
;MEKFMLIVREDLEKIGRLTPEQRFAASPNMLDWVKSLADSGNYIGGEPLAITGRYVSKDEVLSDGPFIEAKEGISGYDIIMAENINQAVAIAQSCPMVMQGLAVREVRPMQAFISKTP
;
A
#
# COMPACT_ATOMS: atom_id res chain seq x y z
N MET A 1 -11.81 15.01 8.60
CA MET A 1 -10.85 13.91 8.43
C MET A 1 -9.84 14.25 7.36
N GLU A 2 -8.65 13.74 7.51
CA GLU A 2 -7.54 13.95 6.58
C GLU A 2 -7.31 12.68 5.79
N LYS A 3 -6.74 12.84 4.60
CA LYS A 3 -6.47 11.73 3.70
C LYS A 3 -5.03 11.25 3.85
N PHE A 4 -4.85 9.94 3.91
CA PHE A 4 -3.54 9.31 4.03
C PHE A 4 -3.40 8.19 3.01
N MET A 5 -2.18 7.99 2.54
CA MET A 5 -1.84 6.82 1.74
C MET A 5 -1.08 5.84 2.62
N LEU A 6 -1.52 4.61 2.64
CA LEU A 6 -0.83 3.50 3.31
C LEU A 6 -0.10 2.72 2.23
N ILE A 7 1.21 2.87 2.17
CA ILE A 7 2.02 2.22 1.15
C ILE A 7 2.49 0.87 1.68
N VAL A 8 2.24 -0.19 0.91
CA VAL A 8 2.66 -1.53 1.31
C VAL A 8 4.07 -1.78 0.80
N ARG A 9 4.97 -2.17 1.69
CA ARG A 9 6.32 -2.57 1.33
C ARG A 9 6.54 -4.02 1.68
N GLU A 10 7.03 -4.78 0.71
CA GLU A 10 7.29 -6.20 0.83
C GLU A 10 8.55 -6.57 0.06
N ASP A 11 9.07 -7.77 0.31
CA ASP A 11 10.15 -8.32 -0.47
C ASP A 11 9.59 -8.75 -1.85
N LEU A 12 9.81 -7.92 -2.86
CA LEU A 12 9.25 -8.15 -4.20
C LEU A 12 9.78 -9.42 -4.85
N GLU A 13 11.01 -9.80 -4.54
CA GLU A 13 11.59 -11.02 -5.07
C GLU A 13 10.84 -12.24 -4.53
N LYS A 14 10.58 -12.25 -3.23
CA LYS A 14 9.82 -13.32 -2.60
C LYS A 14 8.40 -13.39 -3.15
N ILE A 15 7.75 -12.23 -3.28
CA ILE A 15 6.38 -12.17 -3.81
C ILE A 15 6.32 -12.69 -5.24
N GLY A 16 7.32 -12.36 -6.06
CA GLY A 16 7.36 -12.78 -7.45
C GLY A 16 7.46 -14.29 -7.65
N ARG A 17 7.83 -15.02 -6.60
CA ARG A 17 7.87 -16.48 -6.63
C ARG A 17 6.55 -17.13 -6.25
N LEU A 18 5.60 -16.34 -5.78
CA LEU A 18 4.30 -16.86 -5.34
C LEU A 18 3.29 -16.81 -6.48
N THR A 19 2.48 -17.86 -6.57
CA THR A 19 1.31 -17.82 -7.44
C THR A 19 0.27 -16.87 -6.84
N PRO A 20 -0.69 -16.38 -7.63
CA PRO A 20 -1.77 -15.56 -7.09
C PRO A 20 -2.51 -16.24 -5.94
N GLU A 21 -2.73 -17.56 -6.03
CA GLU A 21 -3.40 -18.31 -4.96
C GLU A 21 -2.56 -18.34 -3.69
N GLN A 22 -1.25 -18.54 -3.82
CA GLN A 22 -0.35 -18.54 -2.67
C GLN A 22 -0.30 -17.18 -2.01
N ARG A 23 -0.28 -16.12 -2.83
CA ARG A 23 -0.26 -14.76 -2.33
C ARG A 23 -1.54 -14.42 -1.57
N PHE A 24 -2.68 -14.83 -2.12
CA PHE A 24 -3.97 -14.67 -1.45
C PHE A 24 -4.00 -15.43 -0.12
N ALA A 25 -3.54 -16.67 -0.12
CA ALA A 25 -3.52 -17.49 1.09
C ALA A 25 -2.60 -16.91 2.18
N ALA A 26 -1.53 -16.20 1.78
CA ALA A 26 -0.62 -15.57 2.72
C ALA A 26 -1.18 -14.28 3.31
N SER A 27 -2.33 -13.81 2.83
CA SER A 27 -2.95 -12.56 3.28
C SER A 27 -4.38 -12.82 3.77
N PRO A 28 -4.56 -13.67 4.78
CA PRO A 28 -5.90 -13.96 5.27
C PRO A 28 -6.53 -12.72 5.87
N ASN A 29 -7.84 -12.63 5.76
CA ASN A 29 -8.64 -11.56 6.37
C ASN A 29 -8.43 -10.16 5.79
N MET A 30 -7.70 -10.01 4.68
CA MET A 30 -7.52 -8.68 4.08
C MET A 30 -8.85 -8.10 3.60
N LEU A 31 -9.72 -8.93 3.02
CA LEU A 31 -11.04 -8.49 2.58
C LEU A 31 -11.89 -8.02 3.76
N ASP A 32 -11.82 -8.72 4.87
CA ASP A 32 -12.55 -8.34 6.09
C ASP A 32 -12.04 -7.02 6.65
N TRP A 33 -10.72 -6.82 6.62
CA TRP A 33 -10.11 -5.58 7.07
C TRP A 33 -10.57 -4.39 6.22
N VAL A 34 -10.52 -4.54 4.90
CA VAL A 34 -10.98 -3.49 3.97
C VAL A 34 -12.46 -3.21 4.18
N LYS A 35 -13.28 -4.25 4.31
CA LYS A 35 -14.71 -4.09 4.53
C LYS A 35 -15.00 -3.36 5.83
N SER A 36 -14.30 -3.70 6.89
CA SER A 36 -14.44 -3.04 8.18
C SER A 36 -14.12 -1.55 8.08
N LEU A 37 -13.05 -1.19 7.38
CA LEU A 37 -12.68 0.20 7.18
C LEU A 37 -13.67 0.94 6.29
N ALA A 38 -14.21 0.27 5.28
CA ALA A 38 -15.23 0.86 4.42
C ALA A 38 -16.50 1.13 5.22
N ASP A 39 -16.92 0.18 6.06
CA ASP A 39 -18.10 0.32 6.88
C ASP A 39 -17.97 1.47 7.90
N SER A 40 -16.77 1.73 8.38
CA SER A 40 -16.52 2.82 9.32
C SER A 40 -16.28 4.18 8.64
N GLY A 41 -16.30 4.21 7.30
CA GLY A 41 -16.07 5.44 6.54
C GLY A 41 -14.60 5.84 6.38
N ASN A 42 -13.69 4.96 6.77
CA ASN A 42 -12.25 5.25 6.71
C ASN A 42 -11.60 4.83 5.40
N TYR A 43 -12.22 3.98 4.60
CA TYR A 43 -11.60 3.44 3.40
C TYR A 43 -12.07 4.18 2.15
N ILE A 44 -11.12 4.62 1.32
CA ILE A 44 -11.43 5.25 0.04
C ILE A 44 -11.17 4.29 -1.11
N GLY A 45 -10.04 3.62 -1.12
CA GLY A 45 -9.70 2.70 -2.18
C GLY A 45 -8.25 2.26 -2.06
N GLY A 46 -7.86 1.35 -2.93
CA GLY A 46 -6.49 0.85 -2.98
C GLY A 46 -6.39 -0.31 -3.92
N GLU A 47 -5.18 -0.63 -4.31
CA GLU A 47 -4.93 -1.74 -5.22
C GLU A 47 -3.54 -2.33 -4.98
N PRO A 48 -3.39 -3.65 -5.18
CA PRO A 48 -2.07 -4.23 -5.28
C PRO A 48 -1.41 -3.79 -6.59
N LEU A 49 -0.09 -3.75 -6.60
CA LEU A 49 0.67 -3.40 -7.79
C LEU A 49 1.40 -4.63 -8.30
N ALA A 50 1.47 -4.77 -9.63
CA ALA A 50 2.32 -5.77 -10.25
C ALA A 50 3.79 -5.41 -9.97
N ILE A 51 4.65 -6.43 -9.99
CA ILE A 51 6.08 -6.21 -9.74
C ILE A 51 6.83 -5.72 -10.98
N THR A 52 6.17 -5.74 -12.13
CA THR A 52 6.73 -5.27 -13.40
C THR A 52 6.36 -3.82 -13.63
N GLY A 53 7.17 -3.11 -14.37
CA GLY A 53 6.88 -1.73 -14.69
C GLY A 53 8.00 -1.07 -15.46
N ARG A 54 8.01 0.24 -15.43
CA ARG A 54 9.03 1.06 -16.08
C ARG A 54 9.50 2.13 -15.10
N TYR A 55 10.79 2.35 -15.10
CA TYR A 55 11.38 3.44 -14.35
C TYR A 55 11.76 4.53 -15.34
N VAL A 56 11.11 5.68 -15.26
CA VAL A 56 11.23 6.74 -16.25
C VAL A 56 11.86 7.97 -15.64
N SER A 57 12.98 8.42 -16.21
CA SER A 57 13.58 9.70 -15.92
C SER A 57 13.65 10.50 -17.22
N LYS A 58 14.14 11.73 -17.14
CA LYS A 58 14.22 12.60 -18.32
C LYS A 58 15.02 11.95 -19.47
N ASP A 59 16.14 11.31 -19.12
CA ASP A 59 17.10 10.83 -20.12
C ASP A 59 17.10 9.30 -20.25
N GLU A 60 16.30 8.60 -19.46
CA GLU A 60 16.41 7.16 -19.39
C GLU A 60 15.08 6.51 -19.06
N VAL A 61 14.81 5.39 -19.71
CA VAL A 61 13.68 4.53 -19.37
C VAL A 61 14.23 3.14 -19.14
N LEU A 62 14.08 2.65 -17.91
CA LEU A 62 14.47 1.30 -17.55
C LEU A 62 13.25 0.41 -17.56
N SER A 63 13.35 -0.72 -18.22
CA SER A 63 12.25 -1.71 -18.27
C SER A 63 12.58 -2.87 -17.36
N ASP A 64 11.52 -3.49 -16.85
CA ASP A 64 11.56 -4.58 -15.90
C ASP A 64 12.00 -4.14 -14.51
N GLY A 65 11.22 -4.51 -13.53
CA GLY A 65 11.53 -4.27 -12.14
C GLY A 65 11.97 -5.54 -11.44
N PRO A 66 12.38 -5.45 -10.20
CA PRO A 66 12.45 -4.24 -9.38
C PRO A 66 13.64 -3.36 -9.76
N PHE A 67 13.41 -2.06 -9.78
CA PHE A 67 14.44 -1.09 -10.16
C PHE A 67 15.26 -0.61 -8.98
N ILE A 68 14.91 -1.05 -7.81
CA ILE A 68 15.55 -0.64 -6.57
C ILE A 68 16.28 -1.84 -6.00
N GLU A 69 17.54 -1.63 -5.61
CA GLU A 69 18.33 -2.68 -4.98
C GLU A 69 17.86 -3.01 -3.56
N ALA A 70 16.89 -2.27 -3.05
CA ALA A 70 16.33 -2.51 -1.74
C ALA A 70 15.57 -3.84 -1.71
N LYS A 71 15.69 -4.55 -0.60
CA LYS A 71 14.98 -5.82 -0.42
C LYS A 71 13.47 -5.65 -0.40
N GLU A 72 13.00 -4.46 -0.02
CA GLU A 72 11.59 -4.16 0.06
C GLU A 72 11.20 -3.19 -1.02
N GLY A 73 10.15 -3.49 -1.74
CA GLY A 73 9.59 -2.61 -2.74
C GLY A 73 8.12 -2.38 -2.49
N ILE A 74 7.56 -1.44 -3.23
CA ILE A 74 6.15 -1.10 -3.10
C ILE A 74 5.33 -2.13 -3.84
N SER A 75 4.46 -2.83 -3.10
CA SER A 75 3.61 -3.90 -3.64
C SER A 75 2.14 -3.52 -3.70
N GLY A 76 1.78 -2.33 -3.22
CA GLY A 76 0.42 -1.88 -3.23
C GLY A 76 0.23 -0.63 -2.39
N TYR A 77 -1.00 -0.16 -2.37
CA TYR A 77 -1.36 0.99 -1.55
C TYR A 77 -2.83 0.96 -1.21
N ASP A 78 -3.18 1.64 -0.12
CA ASP A 78 -4.55 1.96 0.23
C ASP A 78 -4.64 3.44 0.57
N ILE A 79 -5.76 4.05 0.24
CA ILE A 79 -6.05 5.43 0.59
C ILE A 79 -7.16 5.42 1.63
N ILE A 80 -6.91 6.08 2.75
CA ILE A 80 -7.84 6.12 3.87
C ILE A 80 -8.12 7.56 4.30
N MET A 81 -9.22 7.72 5.02
CA MET A 81 -9.54 8.95 5.76
C MET A 81 -9.38 8.66 7.24
N ALA A 82 -8.71 9.54 7.95
CA ALA A 82 -8.52 9.41 9.38
C ALA A 82 -8.54 10.79 10.03
N GLU A 83 -8.83 10.84 11.32
CA GLU A 83 -8.92 12.10 12.06
C GLU A 83 -7.56 12.79 12.14
N ASN A 84 -6.50 12.01 12.26
CA ASN A 84 -5.13 12.50 12.37
C ASN A 84 -4.17 11.36 12.06
N ILE A 85 -2.87 11.66 12.08
CA ILE A 85 -1.86 10.66 11.76
C ILE A 85 -1.85 9.51 12.78
N ASN A 86 -2.20 9.78 14.03
CA ASN A 86 -2.21 8.74 15.06
C ASN A 86 -3.27 7.69 14.75
N GLN A 87 -4.45 8.11 14.29
CA GLN A 87 -5.49 7.18 13.86
C GLN A 87 -5.06 6.43 12.60
N ALA A 88 -4.43 7.12 11.65
CA ALA A 88 -3.93 6.48 10.43
C ALA A 88 -2.90 5.40 10.76
N VAL A 89 -2.01 5.65 11.71
CA VAL A 89 -1.03 4.66 12.18
C VAL A 89 -1.73 3.47 12.81
N ALA A 90 -2.73 3.71 13.65
CA ALA A 90 -3.50 2.63 14.28
C ALA A 90 -4.19 1.76 13.22
N ILE A 91 -4.77 2.39 12.19
CA ILE A 91 -5.37 1.66 11.08
C ILE A 91 -4.33 0.82 10.37
N ALA A 92 -3.16 1.38 10.06
CA ALA A 92 -2.10 0.65 9.40
C ALA A 92 -1.63 -0.56 10.22
N GLN A 93 -1.50 -0.39 11.54
CA GLN A 93 -1.11 -1.48 12.42
C GLN A 93 -2.14 -2.59 12.51
N SER A 94 -3.41 -2.28 12.25
CA SER A 94 -4.47 -3.29 12.26
C SER A 94 -4.51 -4.14 11.01
N CYS A 95 -3.72 -3.81 10.01
CA CYS A 95 -3.64 -4.59 8.77
C CYS A 95 -3.16 -6.01 9.09
N PRO A 96 -3.90 -7.06 8.66
CA PRO A 96 -3.51 -8.44 8.95
C PRO A 96 -2.09 -8.80 8.52
N MET A 97 -1.63 -8.29 7.39
CA MET A 97 -0.26 -8.56 6.93
C MET A 97 0.79 -7.93 7.85
N VAL A 98 0.50 -6.73 8.35
CA VAL A 98 1.41 -6.06 9.30
C VAL A 98 1.44 -6.82 10.61
N MET A 99 0.28 -7.22 11.09
CA MET A 99 0.19 -7.98 12.35
C MET A 99 0.90 -9.32 12.28
N GLN A 100 0.98 -9.92 11.12
CA GLN A 100 1.67 -11.19 10.91
C GLN A 100 3.15 -11.00 10.54
N GLY A 101 3.63 -9.77 10.46
CA GLY A 101 5.01 -9.50 10.09
C GLY A 101 5.34 -9.78 8.64
N LEU A 102 4.34 -9.85 7.77
CA LEU A 102 4.52 -10.13 6.34
C LEU A 102 4.79 -8.89 5.52
N ALA A 103 4.37 -7.74 5.99
CA ALA A 103 4.53 -6.48 5.28
C ALA A 103 4.72 -5.34 6.25
N VAL A 104 5.26 -4.25 5.73
CA VAL A 104 5.37 -2.98 6.43
C VAL A 104 4.49 -1.97 5.71
N ARG A 105 3.84 -1.10 6.44
CA ARG A 105 3.05 -0.01 5.85
C ARG A 105 3.72 1.33 6.16
N GLU A 106 4.00 2.09 5.12
CA GLU A 106 4.43 3.47 5.27
C GLU A 106 3.19 4.36 5.24
N VAL A 107 3.02 5.19 6.25
CA VAL A 107 1.85 6.08 6.37
C VAL A 107 2.26 7.47 5.91
N ARG A 108 1.64 7.95 4.84
CA ARG A 108 1.96 9.26 4.28
C ARG A 108 0.74 10.15 4.22
N PRO A 109 0.74 11.31 4.90
CA PRO A 109 -0.32 12.29 4.69
C PRO A 109 -0.35 12.71 3.22
N MET A 110 -1.55 12.83 2.67
CA MET A 110 -1.71 13.28 1.28
C MET A 110 -1.99 14.77 1.30
N GLN A 111 -1.10 15.52 0.68
CA GLN A 111 -1.21 16.96 0.63
C GLN A 111 -1.99 17.38 -0.62
N ALA A 112 -2.91 18.31 -0.46
CA ALA A 112 -3.63 18.85 -1.59
C ALA A 112 -2.65 19.64 -2.47
N PHE A 113 -2.51 19.23 -3.72
CA PHE A 113 -1.63 19.89 -4.67
C PHE A 113 -2.27 21.14 -5.25
N ILE A 114 -3.55 21.06 -5.56
CA ILE A 114 -4.30 22.18 -6.12
C ILE A 114 -5.21 22.74 -5.04
N SER A 115 -5.25 24.05 -4.92
CA SER A 115 -6.14 24.68 -3.96
C SER A 115 -7.58 24.23 -4.21
N LYS A 116 -8.26 23.88 -3.14
CA LYS A 116 -9.68 23.53 -3.19
C LYS A 116 -10.55 24.77 -3.22
N THR A 117 -9.98 25.91 -2.98
CA THR A 117 -10.72 27.15 -2.98
C THR A 117 -10.86 27.64 -4.41
N PRO A 118 -12.07 27.81 -4.86
CA PRO A 118 -12.28 28.44 -6.15
C PRO A 118 -11.72 29.84 -6.16
#